data_f1b3adcd62209bfa94f6c75982c7368a
#
_entry.id   f1b3adcd62209bfa94f6c75982c7368a
#
_cell.length_a   1.000
_cell.length_b   1.000
_cell.length_c   1.000
_cell.angle_alpha   90.00
_cell.angle_beta   90.00
_cell.angle_gamma   90.00
#
_symmetry.space_group_name_H-M   'P 1'
#
loop_
_entity.id
_entity.type
_entity.pdbx_description
1 polymer ?
#
loop_
_entity_poly.entity_id
_entity_poly.type
_entity_poly.pdbx_seq_one_letter_code
_entity_poly.pdbx_strand_id
1 'polypeptide(L)'
;MIINKAMILAAGRGERMRPLTDTCPKPLISVDGAPMIDHILDHLEEIGVKDVVVNTSYLGDMLHEHLEKRASPTIHFSDEDRPLETGGGVVKALPAFGEEPFFVINGDVVWSDQKANCLKELSQSWKKDMQALLLMVPLDKARGYQGDGDYNMNSHGVLRQKEPGEKATYVFSGIQILRPSIFKGLEPGRFSLKAVYDGLEEKGELYGLELKGLWFHVGTPEHLASTREWFEQHKDQHGEKSA
;
A
#
# COMPACT_ATOMS: atom_id res chain seq x y z
N MET A 1 -12.10 11.00 -12.36
CA MET A 1 -11.57 9.86 -13.16
C MET A 1 -11.77 8.60 -12.33
N ILE A 2 -12.17 7.49 -12.94
CA ILE A 2 -12.28 6.21 -12.20
C ILE A 2 -10.96 5.47 -12.42
N ILE A 3 -10.25 5.16 -11.32
CA ILE A 3 -9.04 4.35 -11.35
C ILE A 3 -9.47 2.90 -11.09
N ASN A 4 -9.36 2.04 -12.10
CA ASN A 4 -9.91 0.68 -12.10
C ASN A 4 -8.84 -0.42 -12.10
N LYS A 5 -7.57 -0.04 -11.96
CA LYS A 5 -6.43 -0.96 -11.87
C LYS A 5 -5.62 -0.70 -10.62
N ALA A 6 -5.04 -1.76 -10.08
CA ALA A 6 -4.17 -1.67 -8.91
C ALA A 6 -2.98 -2.63 -9.01
N MET A 7 -1.93 -2.33 -8.25
CA MET A 7 -0.83 -3.24 -7.94
C MET A 7 -0.74 -3.43 -6.44
N ILE A 8 -0.57 -4.66 -6.00
CA ILE A 8 -0.23 -5.00 -4.61
C ILE A 8 1.22 -5.48 -4.57
N LEU A 9 2.03 -4.82 -3.75
CA LEU A 9 3.45 -5.17 -3.56
C LEU A 9 3.57 -6.26 -2.50
N ALA A 10 3.75 -7.51 -2.92
CA ALA A 10 3.71 -8.70 -2.08
C ALA A 10 4.99 -9.58 -2.14
N ALA A 11 6.03 -9.18 -2.90
CA ALA A 11 7.24 -9.96 -3.10
C ALA A 11 8.25 -9.93 -1.93
N GLY A 12 7.96 -9.19 -0.86
CA GLY A 12 8.87 -8.99 0.28
C GLY A 12 9.00 -10.22 1.18
N ARG A 13 10.20 -10.43 1.76
CA ARG A 13 10.47 -11.55 2.69
C ARG A 13 9.85 -11.39 4.08
N GLY A 14 9.49 -10.17 4.47
CA GLY A 14 8.92 -9.91 5.79
C GLY A 14 9.86 -10.27 6.97
N GLU A 15 11.16 -10.08 6.85
CA GLU A 15 12.19 -10.58 7.80
C GLU A 15 11.95 -10.15 9.25
N ARG A 16 11.40 -8.96 9.48
CA ARG A 16 11.06 -8.45 10.83
C ARG A 16 9.88 -9.17 11.49
N MET A 17 9.13 -9.96 10.71
CA MET A 17 7.98 -10.74 11.19
C MET A 17 8.33 -12.18 11.54
N ARG A 18 9.60 -12.58 11.44
CA ARG A 18 10.04 -13.92 11.85
C ARG A 18 9.73 -14.18 13.31
N PRO A 19 9.36 -15.44 13.68
CA PRO A 19 9.38 -16.65 12.84
C PRO A 19 8.13 -16.84 11.95
N LEU A 20 7.11 -15.99 12.03
CA LEU A 20 5.84 -16.16 11.30
C LEU A 20 6.07 -16.24 9.78
N THR A 21 6.99 -15.43 9.27
CA THR A 21 7.29 -15.37 7.84
C THR A 21 8.29 -16.42 7.37
N ASP A 22 8.73 -17.33 8.21
CA ASP A 22 9.55 -18.48 7.77
C ASP A 22 8.71 -19.49 6.96
N THR A 23 7.41 -19.57 7.22
CA THR A 23 6.48 -20.54 6.62
C THR A 23 5.24 -19.92 5.99
N CYS A 24 5.02 -18.60 6.09
CA CYS A 24 3.86 -17.90 5.55
C CYS A 24 4.30 -16.54 4.99
N PRO A 25 4.02 -16.21 3.72
CA PRO A 25 4.35 -14.88 3.20
C PRO A 25 3.57 -13.81 3.96
N LYS A 26 4.20 -12.68 4.27
CA LYS A 26 3.64 -11.64 5.13
C LYS A 26 2.22 -11.20 4.72
N PRO A 27 1.87 -11.03 3.43
CA PRO A 27 0.50 -10.67 3.03
C PRO A 27 -0.58 -11.70 3.40
N LEU A 28 -0.21 -12.97 3.62
CA LEU A 28 -1.14 -14.02 4.06
C LEU A 28 -1.26 -14.14 5.58
N ILE A 29 -0.54 -13.34 6.36
CA ILE A 29 -0.73 -13.30 7.82
C ILE A 29 -2.10 -12.69 8.12
N SER A 30 -2.89 -13.41 8.94
CA SER A 30 -4.25 -12.99 9.29
C SER A 30 -4.27 -11.84 10.29
N VAL A 31 -5.13 -10.86 10.03
CA VAL A 31 -5.56 -9.78 10.93
C VAL A 31 -7.09 -9.74 10.85
N ASP A 32 -7.79 -9.63 11.96
CA ASP A 32 -9.26 -9.56 12.01
C ASP A 32 -9.98 -10.67 11.20
N GLY A 33 -9.49 -11.92 11.36
CA GLY A 33 -10.11 -13.10 10.77
C GLY A 33 -9.75 -13.41 9.32
N ALA A 34 -9.10 -12.49 8.57
CA ALA A 34 -8.70 -12.68 7.18
C ALA A 34 -7.22 -12.30 6.94
N PRO A 35 -6.55 -12.84 5.90
CA PRO A 35 -5.24 -12.38 5.45
C PRO A 35 -5.20 -10.88 5.15
N MET A 36 -4.07 -10.21 5.43
CA MET A 36 -3.92 -8.77 5.14
C MET A 36 -4.20 -8.45 3.67
N ILE A 37 -3.78 -9.30 2.74
CA ILE A 37 -4.01 -9.09 1.31
C ILE A 37 -5.50 -9.15 0.95
N ASP A 38 -6.30 -9.97 1.63
CA ASP A 38 -7.73 -10.08 1.36
C ASP A 38 -8.46 -8.79 1.76
N HIS A 39 -8.11 -8.19 2.89
CA HIS A 39 -8.64 -6.87 3.28
C HIS A 39 -8.35 -5.81 2.22
N ILE A 40 -7.11 -5.80 1.66
CA ILE A 40 -6.73 -4.87 0.59
C ILE A 40 -7.59 -5.10 -0.66
N LEU A 41 -7.77 -6.37 -1.05
CA LEU A 41 -8.54 -6.74 -2.23
C LEU A 41 -10.03 -6.42 -2.07
N ASP A 42 -10.59 -6.60 -0.87
CA ASP A 42 -11.99 -6.26 -0.57
C ASP A 42 -12.23 -4.74 -0.69
N HIS A 43 -11.32 -3.93 -0.16
CA HIS A 43 -11.38 -2.47 -0.33
C HIS A 43 -11.27 -2.03 -1.80
N LEU A 44 -10.40 -2.69 -2.58
CA LEU A 44 -10.26 -2.41 -4.02
C LEU A 44 -11.51 -2.82 -4.80
N GLU A 45 -12.12 -3.96 -4.48
CA GLU A 45 -13.37 -4.42 -5.07
C GLU A 45 -14.52 -3.45 -4.74
N GLU A 46 -14.64 -2.99 -3.51
CA GLU A 46 -15.68 -2.05 -3.07
C GLU A 46 -15.67 -0.75 -3.90
N ILE A 47 -14.51 -0.27 -4.33
CA ILE A 47 -14.39 0.94 -5.16
C ILE A 47 -14.44 0.66 -6.67
N GLY A 48 -14.63 -0.60 -7.08
CA GLY A 48 -14.82 -1.00 -8.47
C GLY A 48 -13.52 -1.22 -9.25
N VAL A 49 -12.40 -1.47 -8.57
CA VAL A 49 -11.17 -1.95 -9.22
C VAL A 49 -11.41 -3.34 -9.79
N LYS A 50 -11.05 -3.55 -11.07
CA LYS A 50 -11.35 -4.79 -11.78
C LYS A 50 -10.14 -5.69 -11.95
N ASP A 51 -8.97 -5.10 -12.15
CA ASP A 51 -7.72 -5.80 -12.43
C ASP A 51 -6.68 -5.42 -11.38
N VAL A 52 -6.12 -6.41 -10.72
CA VAL A 52 -5.06 -6.24 -9.71
C VAL A 52 -3.84 -7.06 -10.11
N VAL A 53 -2.69 -6.43 -10.23
CA VAL A 53 -1.41 -7.11 -10.37
C VAL A 53 -0.82 -7.34 -8.99
N VAL A 54 -0.44 -8.57 -8.69
CA VAL A 54 0.27 -8.93 -7.44
C VAL A 54 1.67 -9.40 -7.81
N ASN A 55 2.72 -8.69 -7.34
CA ASN A 55 4.06 -9.22 -7.53
C ASN A 55 4.39 -10.26 -6.44
N THR A 56 5.04 -11.33 -6.83
CA THR A 56 5.37 -12.44 -5.96
C THR A 56 6.85 -12.81 -6.08
N SER A 57 7.45 -13.36 -5.02
CA SER A 57 8.80 -13.91 -5.01
C SER A 57 8.93 -14.93 -3.89
N TYR A 58 9.22 -14.46 -2.66
CA TYR A 58 9.37 -15.32 -1.49
C TYR A 58 8.05 -15.99 -1.11
N LEU A 59 8.03 -17.34 -1.09
CA LEU A 59 6.83 -18.16 -0.86
C LEU A 59 5.66 -17.80 -1.82
N GLY A 60 6.00 -17.42 -3.06
CA GLY A 60 5.04 -16.96 -4.07
C GLY A 60 3.95 -17.98 -4.38
N ASP A 61 4.27 -19.27 -4.41
CA ASP A 61 3.30 -20.35 -4.67
C ASP A 61 2.12 -20.34 -3.69
N MET A 62 2.36 -19.97 -2.43
CA MET A 62 1.29 -19.86 -1.44
C MET A 62 0.33 -18.69 -1.75
N LEU A 63 0.88 -17.57 -2.25
CA LEU A 63 0.06 -16.43 -2.70
C LEU A 63 -0.77 -16.82 -3.93
N HIS A 64 -0.18 -17.52 -4.91
CA HIS A 64 -0.89 -18.03 -6.07
C HIS A 64 -2.04 -18.94 -5.65
N GLU A 65 -1.77 -19.99 -4.86
CA GLU A 65 -2.79 -20.95 -4.40
C GLU A 65 -3.94 -20.26 -3.64
N HIS A 66 -3.63 -19.24 -2.85
CA HIS A 66 -4.64 -18.48 -2.11
C HIS A 66 -5.50 -17.60 -3.04
N LEU A 67 -4.85 -16.82 -3.91
CA LEU A 67 -5.50 -15.80 -4.71
C LEU A 67 -6.20 -16.33 -5.96
N GLU A 68 -5.79 -17.49 -6.51
CA GLU A 68 -6.48 -18.16 -7.60
C GLU A 68 -7.94 -18.55 -7.28
N LYS A 69 -8.27 -18.66 -6.00
CA LYS A 69 -9.63 -18.95 -5.52
C LYS A 69 -10.55 -17.73 -5.52
N ARG A 70 -9.98 -16.53 -5.72
CA ARG A 70 -10.74 -15.27 -5.68
C ARG A 70 -11.41 -14.99 -7.02
N ALA A 71 -12.72 -14.72 -6.98
CA ALA A 71 -13.51 -14.45 -8.18
C ALA A 71 -13.40 -12.98 -8.64
N SER A 72 -13.22 -12.04 -7.72
CA SER A 72 -13.14 -10.60 -7.98
C SER A 72 -12.28 -9.91 -6.90
N PRO A 73 -11.47 -8.88 -7.26
CA PRO A 73 -11.09 -8.50 -8.62
C PRO A 73 -10.29 -9.58 -9.35
N THR A 74 -10.11 -9.47 -10.68
CA THR A 74 -9.23 -10.37 -11.46
C THR A 74 -7.78 -10.16 -11.04
N ILE A 75 -7.11 -11.24 -10.66
CA ILE A 75 -5.71 -11.22 -10.21
C ILE A 75 -4.79 -11.61 -11.37
N HIS A 76 -3.76 -10.80 -11.58
CA HIS A 76 -2.65 -11.06 -12.50
C HIS A 76 -1.36 -11.14 -11.69
N PHE A 77 -0.55 -12.17 -11.89
CA PHE A 77 0.71 -12.32 -11.16
C PHE A 77 1.89 -11.73 -11.92
N SER A 78 2.82 -11.13 -11.19
CA SER A 78 4.11 -10.63 -11.68
C SER A 78 5.22 -11.27 -10.88
N ASP A 79 5.62 -12.50 -11.27
CA ASP A 79 6.60 -13.30 -10.53
C ASP A 79 8.00 -12.72 -10.66
N GLU A 80 8.72 -12.61 -9.56
CA GLU A 80 10.08 -12.12 -9.49
C GLU A 80 11.01 -13.25 -9.06
N ASP A 81 11.99 -13.62 -9.89
CA ASP A 81 13.01 -14.64 -9.56
C ASP A 81 13.78 -14.26 -8.28
N ARG A 82 13.91 -12.97 -8.04
CA ARG A 82 14.47 -12.36 -6.83
C ARG A 82 13.74 -11.03 -6.55
N PRO A 83 13.59 -10.63 -5.27
CA PRO A 83 12.92 -9.38 -4.94
C PRO A 83 13.57 -8.17 -5.64
N LEU A 84 12.77 -7.44 -6.41
CA LEU A 84 13.19 -6.25 -7.17
C LEU A 84 13.03 -4.96 -6.36
N GLU A 85 12.59 -5.05 -5.11
CA GLU A 85 12.11 -3.93 -4.30
C GLU A 85 10.88 -3.26 -4.91
N THR A 86 10.41 -2.19 -4.26
CA THR A 86 9.12 -1.60 -4.63
C THR A 86 9.12 -0.95 -6.02
N GLY A 87 10.17 -0.23 -6.37
CA GLY A 87 10.29 0.43 -7.68
C GLY A 87 10.49 -0.55 -8.81
N GLY A 88 11.41 -1.50 -8.64
CA GLY A 88 11.67 -2.53 -9.64
C GLY A 88 10.46 -3.43 -9.91
N GLY A 89 9.71 -3.80 -8.85
CA GLY A 89 8.48 -4.56 -8.98
C GLY A 89 7.43 -3.82 -9.81
N VAL A 90 7.23 -2.51 -9.54
CA VAL A 90 6.31 -1.68 -10.33
C VAL A 90 6.75 -1.59 -11.79
N VAL A 91 8.05 -1.31 -12.06
CA VAL A 91 8.55 -1.21 -13.45
C VAL A 91 8.31 -2.50 -14.21
N LYS A 92 8.52 -3.67 -13.60
CA LYS A 92 8.24 -4.97 -14.20
C LYS A 92 6.77 -5.14 -14.56
N ALA A 93 5.86 -4.64 -13.72
CA ALA A 93 4.41 -4.77 -13.89
C ALA A 93 3.78 -3.71 -14.82
N LEU A 94 4.52 -2.63 -15.19
CA LEU A 94 3.99 -1.51 -15.98
C LEU A 94 3.22 -1.89 -17.25
N PRO A 95 3.60 -2.93 -18.03
CA PRO A 95 2.85 -3.30 -19.23
C PRO A 95 1.36 -3.60 -18.98
N ALA A 96 0.98 -4.01 -17.76
CA ALA A 96 -0.41 -4.29 -17.39
C ALA A 96 -1.27 -3.03 -17.23
N PHE A 97 -0.66 -1.86 -16.98
CA PHE A 97 -1.38 -0.62 -16.63
C PHE A 97 -1.60 0.31 -17.82
N GLY A 98 -0.80 0.19 -18.89
CA GLY A 98 -0.85 1.12 -20.03
C GLY A 98 -0.38 2.52 -19.63
N GLU A 99 -1.14 3.56 -19.97
CA GLU A 99 -0.80 4.96 -19.67
C GLU A 99 -1.65 5.56 -18.54
N GLU A 100 -2.66 4.82 -18.06
CA GLU A 100 -3.60 5.29 -17.06
C GLU A 100 -3.02 5.20 -15.64
N PRO A 101 -3.38 6.14 -14.75
CA PRO A 101 -2.98 6.06 -13.35
C PRO A 101 -3.57 4.82 -12.68
N PHE A 102 -2.84 4.25 -11.73
CA PHE A 102 -3.20 3.03 -11.02
C PHE A 102 -2.84 3.12 -9.55
N PHE A 103 -3.57 2.38 -8.72
CA PHE A 103 -3.20 2.23 -7.31
C PHE A 103 -1.94 1.38 -7.17
N VAL A 104 -1.08 1.73 -6.21
CA VAL A 104 -0.01 0.86 -5.72
C VAL A 104 -0.15 0.78 -4.21
N ILE A 105 -0.30 -0.43 -3.69
CA ILE A 105 -0.56 -0.69 -2.26
C ILE A 105 0.44 -1.73 -1.77
N ASN A 106 1.06 -1.46 -0.62
CA ASN A 106 1.91 -2.46 0.04
C ASN A 106 1.05 -3.60 0.55
N GLY A 107 1.44 -4.85 0.31
CA GLY A 107 0.66 -6.05 0.64
C GLY A 107 0.56 -6.37 2.14
N ASP A 108 1.09 -5.50 2.99
CA ASP A 108 1.11 -5.63 4.44
C ASP A 108 0.48 -4.44 5.18
N VAL A 109 -0.26 -3.61 4.45
CA VAL A 109 -0.97 -2.46 5.02
C VAL A 109 -2.29 -2.91 5.64
N VAL A 110 -2.54 -2.45 6.86
CA VAL A 110 -3.81 -2.65 7.56
C VAL A 110 -4.42 -1.30 7.89
N TRP A 111 -5.65 -1.08 7.42
CA TRP A 111 -6.41 0.13 7.74
C TRP A 111 -7.89 -0.18 7.91
N SER A 112 -8.61 0.75 8.50
CA SER A 112 -10.07 0.69 8.61
C SER A 112 -10.66 2.06 8.26
N ASP A 113 -11.57 2.05 7.31
CA ASP A 113 -12.35 3.23 6.94
C ASP A 113 -13.42 3.48 8.00
N GLN A 114 -13.46 4.68 8.60
CA GLN A 114 -14.43 5.00 9.64
C GLN A 114 -15.61 5.81 9.13
N LYS A 115 -15.34 6.88 8.36
CA LYS A 115 -16.37 7.82 7.90
C LYS A 115 -16.46 7.91 6.38
N ALA A 116 -15.39 7.56 5.68
CA ALA A 116 -15.32 7.61 4.23
C ALA A 116 -14.28 6.61 3.74
N ASN A 117 -14.57 5.97 2.61
CA ASN A 117 -13.63 5.05 1.97
C ASN A 117 -12.39 5.82 1.47
N CYS A 118 -11.23 5.53 2.06
CA CYS A 118 -10.00 6.28 1.80
C CYS A 118 -9.50 6.13 0.36
N LEU A 119 -9.67 4.97 -0.27
CA LEU A 119 -9.29 4.74 -1.66
C LEU A 119 -10.17 5.56 -2.61
N LYS A 120 -11.47 5.68 -2.28
CA LYS A 120 -12.40 6.52 -3.03
C LYS A 120 -12.04 7.99 -2.89
N GLU A 121 -11.73 8.47 -1.68
CA GLU A 121 -11.26 9.85 -1.46
C GLU A 121 -9.95 10.11 -2.21
N LEU A 122 -9.00 9.17 -2.20
CA LEU A 122 -7.73 9.27 -2.91
C LEU A 122 -7.96 9.39 -4.43
N SER A 123 -8.83 8.53 -5.00
CA SER A 123 -9.21 8.57 -6.42
C SER A 123 -9.92 9.87 -6.81
N GLN A 124 -10.79 10.40 -5.95
CA GLN A 124 -11.50 11.67 -6.18
C GLN A 124 -10.56 12.89 -6.10
N SER A 125 -9.51 12.81 -5.27
CA SER A 125 -8.51 13.87 -5.11
C SER A 125 -7.46 13.88 -6.21
N TRP A 126 -7.37 12.82 -7.01
CA TRP A 126 -6.46 12.72 -8.15
C TRP A 126 -6.80 13.73 -9.23
N LYS A 127 -5.83 14.56 -9.62
CA LYS A 127 -5.96 15.54 -10.71
C LYS A 127 -5.20 15.07 -11.95
N LYS A 128 -5.63 15.56 -13.11
CA LYS A 128 -5.07 15.14 -14.42
C LYS A 128 -3.58 15.44 -14.57
N ASP A 129 -3.07 16.44 -13.91
CA ASP A 129 -1.67 16.90 -13.92
C ASP A 129 -0.80 16.23 -12.87
N MET A 130 -1.38 15.48 -11.94
CA MET A 130 -0.62 14.76 -10.90
C MET A 130 0.18 13.59 -11.48
N GLN A 131 1.36 13.38 -10.89
CA GLN A 131 2.26 12.27 -11.19
C GLN A 131 2.21 11.20 -10.11
N ALA A 132 2.13 11.60 -8.84
CA ALA A 132 2.00 10.73 -7.68
C ALA A 132 1.14 11.40 -6.60
N LEU A 133 0.27 10.62 -5.96
CA LEU A 133 -0.53 11.04 -4.81
C LEU A 133 -0.48 9.93 -3.74
N LEU A 134 0.14 10.24 -2.60
CA LEU A 134 0.37 9.34 -1.49
C LEU A 134 -0.70 9.55 -0.42
N LEU A 135 -1.21 8.47 0.18
CA LEU A 135 -2.08 8.54 1.34
C LEU A 135 -1.23 8.64 2.60
N MET A 136 -1.42 9.70 3.37
CA MET A 136 -0.57 10.09 4.48
C MET A 136 -1.29 9.96 5.82
N VAL A 137 -0.64 9.35 6.79
CA VAL A 137 -1.16 9.18 8.15
C VAL A 137 -0.54 10.24 9.05
N PRO A 138 -1.33 11.06 9.76
CA PRO A 138 -0.79 11.94 10.80
C PRO A 138 0.03 11.13 11.82
N LEU A 139 1.23 11.60 12.15
CA LEU A 139 2.17 10.84 12.98
C LEU A 139 1.58 10.47 14.34
N ASP A 140 0.78 11.37 14.94
CA ASP A 140 0.08 11.17 16.21
C ASP A 140 -1.07 10.14 16.14
N LYS A 141 -1.52 9.79 14.91
CA LYS A 141 -2.57 8.77 14.65
C LYS A 141 -2.01 7.45 14.13
N ALA A 142 -0.70 7.36 13.89
CA ALA A 142 -0.06 6.17 13.33
C ALA A 142 0.10 5.07 14.42
N ARG A 143 -0.85 4.14 14.48
CA ARG A 143 -0.89 3.08 15.50
C ARG A 143 0.23 2.06 15.30
N GLY A 144 0.98 1.78 16.37
CA GLY A 144 2.11 0.84 16.34
C GLY A 144 3.38 1.38 15.64
N TYR A 145 3.36 2.60 15.11
CA TYR A 145 4.53 3.22 14.50
C TYR A 145 5.37 3.95 15.57
N GLN A 146 6.68 3.70 15.58
CA GLN A 146 7.63 4.26 16.55
C GLN A 146 8.71 5.14 15.90
N GLY A 147 8.59 5.42 14.60
CA GLY A 147 9.54 6.25 13.87
C GLY A 147 9.23 7.75 13.97
N ASP A 148 10.08 8.54 13.33
CA ASP A 148 9.97 10.01 13.32
C ASP A 148 9.16 10.56 12.14
N GLY A 149 8.31 9.73 11.51
CA GLY A 149 7.57 10.10 10.31
C GLY A 149 8.44 10.13 9.05
N ASP A 150 7.81 10.41 7.91
CA ASP A 150 8.46 10.38 6.60
C ASP A 150 8.43 11.74 5.90
N TYR A 151 7.29 12.43 5.92
CA TYR A 151 7.05 13.67 5.17
C TYR A 151 6.36 14.74 6.00
N ASN A 152 6.62 16.00 5.64
CA ASN A 152 5.79 17.15 5.95
C ASN A 152 4.93 17.49 4.73
N MET A 153 3.71 18.01 4.94
CA MET A 153 2.77 18.37 3.89
C MET A 153 2.35 19.84 4.04
N ASN A 154 2.45 20.62 2.98
CA ASN A 154 2.00 22.01 3.00
C ASN A 154 0.48 22.13 2.72
N SER A 155 -0.04 23.35 2.78
CA SER A 155 -1.47 23.65 2.57
C SER A 155 -1.98 23.31 1.15
N HIS A 156 -1.11 23.09 0.19
CA HIS A 156 -1.43 22.68 -1.17
C HIS A 156 -1.31 21.16 -1.39
N GLY A 157 -0.99 20.40 -0.33
CA GLY A 157 -0.80 18.96 -0.40
C GLY A 157 0.56 18.52 -0.93
N VAL A 158 1.51 19.43 -1.15
CA VAL A 158 2.86 19.08 -1.62
C VAL A 158 3.65 18.51 -0.45
N LEU A 159 4.26 17.33 -0.68
CA LEU A 159 5.08 16.62 0.30
C LEU A 159 6.55 17.06 0.24
N ARG A 160 7.17 17.08 1.42
CA ARG A 160 8.61 17.27 1.62
C ARG A 160 9.11 16.27 2.65
N GLN A 161 10.17 15.54 2.33
CA GLN A 161 10.84 14.69 3.31
C GLN A 161 11.31 15.52 4.49
N LYS A 162 11.37 14.90 5.66
CA LYS A 162 11.99 15.51 6.83
C LYS A 162 13.51 15.60 6.66
N GLU A 163 14.10 16.60 7.25
CA GLU A 163 15.56 16.69 7.34
C GLU A 163 16.12 15.62 8.31
N PRO A 164 17.36 15.16 8.12
CA PRO A 164 17.98 14.22 9.03
C PRO A 164 17.96 14.73 10.51
N GLY A 165 17.41 13.93 11.42
CA GLY A 165 17.28 14.27 12.84
C GLY A 165 16.00 15.03 13.20
N GLU A 166 15.17 15.40 12.24
CA GLU A 166 13.87 16.03 12.50
C GLU A 166 12.73 15.01 12.55
N LYS A 167 11.59 15.41 13.10
CA LYS A 167 10.33 14.66 13.04
C LYS A 167 9.45 15.23 11.94
N ALA A 168 8.93 14.36 11.10
CA ALA A 168 7.88 14.72 10.16
C ALA A 168 6.50 14.69 10.82
N THR A 169 5.53 15.35 10.21
CA THR A 169 4.14 15.38 10.68
C THR A 169 3.33 14.18 10.18
N TYR A 170 3.81 13.49 9.14
CA TYR A 170 3.11 12.39 8.49
C TYR A 170 4.00 11.17 8.26
N VAL A 171 3.34 9.99 8.26
CA VAL A 171 3.89 8.70 7.83
C VAL A 171 3.24 8.32 6.51
N PHE A 172 3.99 7.78 5.56
CA PHE A 172 3.44 7.20 4.35
C PHE A 172 2.71 5.88 4.67
N SER A 173 1.42 5.82 4.33
CA SER A 173 0.58 4.67 4.65
C SER A 173 0.94 3.38 3.90
N GLY A 174 1.69 3.47 2.79
CA GLY A 174 1.87 2.37 1.84
C GLY A 174 0.77 2.30 0.77
N ILE A 175 -0.12 3.29 0.69
CA ILE A 175 -1.22 3.38 -0.29
C ILE A 175 -1.00 4.62 -1.15
N GLN A 176 -1.10 4.49 -2.48
CA GLN A 176 -0.85 5.59 -3.39
C GLN A 176 -1.48 5.39 -4.76
N ILE A 177 -1.55 6.46 -5.54
CA ILE A 177 -1.84 6.45 -6.97
C ILE A 177 -0.62 6.97 -7.70
N LEU A 178 -0.17 6.24 -8.73
CA LEU A 178 0.96 6.59 -9.56
C LEU A 178 0.56 6.66 -11.03
N ARG A 179 1.21 7.55 -11.78
CA ARG A 179 1.12 7.60 -13.24
C ARG A 179 2.27 6.81 -13.86
N PRO A 180 2.02 5.94 -14.86
CA PRO A 180 3.09 5.17 -15.51
C PRO A 180 4.23 6.02 -16.09
N SER A 181 3.93 7.25 -16.54
CA SER A 181 4.94 8.15 -17.13
C SER A 181 6.11 8.49 -16.22
N ILE A 182 5.96 8.41 -14.88
CA ILE A 182 7.07 8.69 -13.94
C ILE A 182 8.19 7.66 -14.00
N PHE A 183 7.90 6.49 -14.57
CA PHE A 183 8.88 5.40 -14.75
C PHE A 183 9.53 5.39 -16.11
N LYS A 184 9.19 6.36 -17.00
CA LYS A 184 9.74 6.42 -18.35
C LYS A 184 11.26 6.60 -18.32
N GLY A 185 11.96 5.69 -18.98
CA GLY A 185 13.42 5.69 -19.03
C GLY A 185 14.10 4.97 -17.86
N LEU A 186 13.32 4.41 -16.93
CA LEU A 186 13.88 3.53 -15.91
C LEU A 186 13.95 2.10 -16.47
N GLU A 187 15.11 1.49 -16.31
CA GLU A 187 15.32 0.09 -16.70
C GLU A 187 14.84 -0.87 -15.61
N PRO A 188 14.36 -2.09 -15.98
CA PRO A 188 14.05 -3.12 -15.01
C PRO A 188 15.28 -3.44 -14.15
N GLY A 189 15.12 -3.35 -12.83
CA GLY A 189 16.21 -3.58 -11.90
C GLY A 189 15.73 -3.52 -10.46
N ARG A 190 16.65 -3.75 -9.51
CA ARG A 190 16.35 -3.68 -8.09
C ARG A 190 16.51 -2.25 -7.58
N PHE A 191 15.41 -1.58 -7.28
CA PHE A 191 15.41 -0.25 -6.64
C PHE A 191 14.10 0.02 -5.90
N SER A 192 14.16 0.95 -4.95
CA SER A 192 13.00 1.40 -4.17
C SER A 192 12.23 2.52 -4.88
N LEU A 193 10.91 2.55 -4.75
CA LEU A 193 10.06 3.70 -5.17
C LEU A 193 10.51 5.02 -4.55
N LYS A 194 11.24 4.98 -3.43
CA LYS A 194 11.80 6.18 -2.81
C LYS A 194 12.60 7.03 -3.82
N ALA A 195 13.40 6.42 -4.67
CA ALA A 195 14.17 7.15 -5.69
C ALA A 195 13.28 7.90 -6.69
N VAL A 196 12.07 7.37 -6.97
CA VAL A 196 11.09 8.04 -7.83
C VAL A 196 10.46 9.22 -7.08
N TYR A 197 10.14 9.03 -5.79
CA TYR A 197 9.58 10.11 -4.97
C TYR A 197 10.57 11.26 -4.79
N ASP A 198 11.85 10.97 -4.57
CA ASP A 198 12.90 12.00 -4.45
C ASP A 198 12.93 12.89 -5.69
N GLY A 199 12.87 12.30 -6.90
CA GLY A 199 12.83 13.06 -8.15
C GLY A 199 11.53 13.85 -8.38
N LEU A 200 10.39 13.40 -7.84
CA LEU A 200 9.13 14.15 -7.88
C LEU A 200 9.10 15.27 -6.83
N GLU A 201 9.67 15.03 -5.66
CA GLU A 201 9.79 16.02 -4.58
C GLU A 201 10.61 17.23 -5.01
N GLU A 202 11.76 17.00 -5.67
CA GLU A 202 12.62 18.07 -6.21
C GLU A 202 11.86 19.00 -7.17
N LYS A 203 10.88 18.46 -7.91
CA LYS A 203 10.02 19.21 -8.84
C LYS A 203 8.78 19.81 -8.18
N GLY A 204 8.50 19.48 -6.92
CA GLY A 204 7.26 19.84 -6.22
C GLY A 204 6.02 19.11 -6.78
N GLU A 205 6.20 17.92 -7.36
CA GLU A 205 5.16 17.10 -7.99
C GLU A 205 4.76 15.86 -7.17
N LEU A 206 5.30 15.73 -5.94
CA LEU A 206 4.90 14.69 -4.98
C LEU A 206 3.81 15.24 -4.08
N TYR A 207 2.61 14.65 -4.16
CA TYR A 207 1.45 15.11 -3.41
C TYR A 207 1.01 14.09 -2.37
N GLY A 208 0.37 14.57 -1.29
CA GLY A 208 -0.23 13.77 -0.23
C GLY A 208 -1.70 14.12 -0.01
N LEU A 209 -2.44 13.13 0.47
CA LEU A 209 -3.78 13.27 1.02
C LEU A 209 -3.80 12.68 2.43
N GLU A 210 -4.35 13.40 3.41
CA GLU A 210 -4.46 12.88 4.78
C GLU A 210 -5.50 11.76 4.87
N LEU A 211 -5.11 10.63 5.48
CA LEU A 211 -6.03 9.54 5.84
C LEU A 211 -6.93 9.97 6.99
N LYS A 212 -8.23 9.84 6.80
CA LYS A 212 -9.24 10.12 7.84
C LYS A 212 -9.68 8.90 8.65
N GLY A 213 -9.25 7.71 8.23
CA GLY A 213 -9.49 6.43 8.89
C GLY A 213 -8.44 6.07 9.94
N LEU A 214 -8.43 4.80 10.29
CA LEU A 214 -7.41 4.19 11.14
C LEU A 214 -6.37 3.48 10.29
N TRP A 215 -5.13 3.52 10.73
CA TRP A 215 -4.02 2.82 10.10
C TRP A 215 -3.16 2.16 11.18
N PHE A 216 -2.70 0.95 10.88
CA PHE A 216 -1.93 0.12 11.79
C PHE A 216 -0.59 -0.27 11.15
N HIS A 217 0.50 0.00 11.85
CA HIS A 217 1.81 -0.46 11.42
C HIS A 217 2.02 -1.92 11.88
N VAL A 218 1.98 -2.85 10.93
CA VAL A 218 2.21 -4.29 11.20
C VAL A 218 3.60 -4.67 10.74
N GLY A 219 4.62 -4.21 11.45
CA GLY A 219 6.04 -4.40 11.09
C GLY A 219 6.73 -5.55 11.82
N THR A 220 6.21 -5.98 12.98
CA THR A 220 6.78 -7.04 13.85
C THR A 220 5.67 -7.90 14.44
N PRO A 221 5.98 -9.08 15.04
CA PRO A 221 4.99 -9.90 15.74
C PRO A 221 4.26 -9.16 16.87
N GLU A 222 4.93 -8.26 17.58
CA GLU A 222 4.34 -7.44 18.65
C GLU A 222 3.31 -6.45 18.08
N HIS A 223 3.63 -5.79 16.95
CA HIS A 223 2.70 -4.91 16.25
C HIS A 223 1.48 -5.68 15.74
N LEU A 224 1.68 -6.91 15.25
CA LEU A 224 0.58 -7.79 14.84
C LEU A 224 -0.34 -8.13 16.03
N ALA A 225 0.26 -8.50 17.18
CA ALA A 225 -0.50 -8.86 18.38
C ALA A 225 -1.37 -7.68 18.87
N SER A 226 -0.78 -6.48 18.97
CA SER A 226 -1.51 -5.28 19.38
C SER A 226 -2.58 -4.85 18.37
N THR A 227 -2.35 -5.07 17.08
CA THR A 227 -3.36 -4.79 16.03
C THR A 227 -4.55 -5.76 16.15
N ARG A 228 -4.28 -7.06 16.33
CA ARG A 228 -5.34 -8.07 16.55
C ARG A 228 -6.16 -7.78 17.79
N GLU A 229 -5.50 -7.46 18.91
CA GLU A 229 -6.17 -7.09 20.15
C GLU A 229 -7.09 -5.87 19.95
N TRP A 230 -6.62 -4.87 19.20
CA TRP A 230 -7.43 -3.69 18.91
C TRP A 230 -8.70 -4.06 18.14
N PHE A 231 -8.61 -4.86 17.06
CA PHE A 231 -9.78 -5.31 16.29
C PHE A 231 -10.72 -6.15 17.17
N GLU A 232 -10.19 -7.01 18.03
CA GLU A 232 -10.99 -7.82 18.94
C GLU A 232 -11.81 -7.00 19.93
N GLN A 233 -11.21 -5.93 20.48
CA GLN A 233 -11.88 -4.99 21.39
C GLN A 233 -12.92 -4.09 20.71
N HIS A 234 -12.86 -3.94 19.38
CA HIS A 234 -13.71 -3.03 18.61
C HIS A 234 -14.61 -3.75 17.59
N LYS A 235 -14.81 -5.06 17.74
CA LYS A 235 -15.64 -5.88 16.81
C LYS A 235 -17.03 -5.31 16.55
N ASP A 236 -17.68 -4.77 17.58
CA ASP A 236 -19.03 -4.20 17.47
C ASP A 236 -19.08 -2.93 16.61
N GLN A 237 -17.95 -2.25 16.38
CA GLN A 237 -17.85 -1.04 15.58
C GLN A 237 -17.54 -1.32 14.09
N HIS A 238 -17.09 -2.55 13.76
CA HIS A 238 -16.67 -2.96 12.42
C HIS A 238 -17.53 -4.11 11.85
N GLY A 239 -18.37 -4.75 12.66
CA GLY A 239 -19.15 -5.96 12.31
C GLY A 239 -20.37 -5.73 11.42
N GLU A 240 -20.74 -4.51 11.05
CA GLU A 240 -21.94 -4.27 10.21
C GLU A 240 -21.71 -4.39 8.69
N LYS A 241 -20.49 -4.78 8.24
CA LYS A 241 -20.20 -4.94 6.80
C LYS A 241 -20.33 -6.38 6.25
N SER A 242 -20.80 -7.35 7.06
CA SER A 242 -20.93 -8.76 6.64
C SER A 242 -22.34 -9.26 6.85
N ALA A 243 -23.30 -8.76 6.08
CA ALA A 243 -24.61 -9.37 5.90
C ALA A 243 -25.12 -9.10 4.48
#